data_ea1d407e3e2e747f6c6a95e8b924df8e
#
_entry.id   ea1d407e3e2e747f6c6a95e8b924df8e
#
_cell.length_a   1.000
_cell.length_b   1.000
_cell.length_c   1.000
_cell.angle_alpha   90.00
_cell.angle_beta   90.00
_cell.angle_gamma   90.00
#
_symmetry.space_group_name_H-M   'P 1'
#
loop_
_entity.id
_entity.type
_entity.pdbx_description
1 polymer ?
#
loop_
_entity_poly.entity_id
_entity_poly.type
_entity_poly.pdbx_seq_one_letter_code
_entity_poly.pdbx_strand_id
1 'polypeptide(L)'
;MNILFLAVIPAFSEEFVFRGVFFHGYRSHGFWKAALMSGLIFGLMHLNFNQFSYGFVLGVIFAAVVEASGSIYASMAIHFLINFQSAQAINALTSLTASGVEEEGMLEISGAFKQTYLVTTVIVVGIVAIVTTALVVVLVKLLAKLCDREDYFAWVLNGGEKKALQKRGTSRLIDPFFIGAVAICILFMVSRLLM
;
A
#
# COMPACT_ATOMS: atom_id res chain seq x y z
N MET A 1 -7.87 19.36 12.60
CA MET A 1 -6.72 18.58 12.07
C MET A 1 -6.26 19.19 10.77
N ASN A 2 -4.95 19.34 10.55
CA ASN A 2 -4.46 20.06 9.35
C ASN A 2 -4.31 19.09 8.16
N ILE A 3 -5.28 19.10 7.25
CA ILE A 3 -5.35 18.25 6.06
C ILE A 3 -4.10 18.43 5.19
N LEU A 4 -3.53 19.64 5.14
CA LEU A 4 -2.32 19.92 4.37
C LEU A 4 -1.17 19.00 4.79
N PHE A 5 -0.90 18.86 6.10
CA PHE A 5 0.19 18.04 6.62
C PHE A 5 -0.11 16.56 6.64
N LEU A 6 -1.38 16.17 6.74
CA LEU A 6 -1.76 14.76 6.88
C LEU A 6 -2.12 14.08 5.55
N ALA A 7 -2.53 14.84 4.55
CA ALA A 7 -2.96 14.27 3.28
C ALA A 7 -2.19 14.83 2.08
N VAL A 8 -2.08 16.16 1.96
CA VAL A 8 -1.49 16.77 0.75
C VAL A 8 0.02 16.55 0.70
N ILE A 9 0.75 16.99 1.72
CA ILE A 9 2.23 16.92 1.72
C ILE A 9 2.70 15.46 1.61
N PRO A 10 2.19 14.47 2.40
CA PRO A 10 2.61 13.08 2.24
C PRO A 10 2.33 12.54 0.84
N ALA A 11 1.12 12.76 0.29
CA ALA A 11 0.77 12.25 -1.03
C ALA A 11 1.71 12.76 -2.13
N PHE A 12 2.15 14.00 -2.08
CA PHE A 12 3.09 14.55 -3.05
C PHE A 12 4.53 14.10 -2.80
N SER A 13 5.04 14.28 -1.57
CA SER A 13 6.44 13.99 -1.25
C SER A 13 6.75 12.50 -1.33
N GLU A 14 5.87 11.64 -0.80
CA GLU A 14 6.07 10.20 -0.79
C GLU A 14 5.93 9.61 -2.19
N GLU A 15 4.92 10.01 -2.98
CA GLU A 15 4.82 9.52 -4.35
C GLU A 15 6.02 9.97 -5.21
N PHE A 16 6.47 11.21 -5.04
CA PHE A 16 7.66 11.68 -5.75
C PHE A 16 8.88 10.80 -5.44
N VAL A 17 9.10 10.48 -4.17
CA VAL A 17 10.24 9.65 -3.74
C VAL A 17 10.03 8.18 -4.16
N PHE A 18 8.89 7.58 -3.83
CA PHE A 18 8.72 6.13 -4.02
C PHE A 18 8.41 5.74 -5.46
N ARG A 19 7.66 6.54 -6.21
CA ARG A 19 7.32 6.24 -7.62
C ARG A 19 8.22 6.97 -8.59
N GLY A 20 8.59 8.22 -8.26
CA GLY A 20 9.53 8.99 -9.07
C GLY A 20 10.95 8.43 -9.01
N VAL A 21 11.47 8.12 -7.82
CA VAL A 21 12.88 7.70 -7.65
C VAL A 21 12.99 6.18 -7.54
N PHE A 22 12.42 5.56 -6.50
CA PHE A 22 12.64 4.13 -6.23
C PHE A 22 12.01 3.22 -7.30
N PHE A 23 10.73 3.37 -7.60
CA PHE A 23 10.09 2.54 -8.61
C PHE A 23 10.76 2.67 -9.97
N HIS A 24 11.05 3.89 -10.41
CA HIS A 24 11.76 4.14 -11.67
C HIS A 24 13.20 3.58 -11.65
N GLY A 25 13.91 3.73 -10.54
CA GLY A 25 15.27 3.18 -10.38
C GLY A 25 15.29 1.66 -10.50
N TYR A 26 14.31 0.97 -9.90
CA TYR A 26 14.19 -0.49 -10.01
C TYR A 26 13.52 -0.97 -11.30
N ARG A 27 12.96 -0.08 -12.10
CA ARG A 27 12.20 -0.42 -13.32
C ARG A 27 13.03 -1.19 -14.37
N SER A 28 14.35 -1.02 -14.35
CA SER A 28 15.29 -1.78 -15.19
C SER A 28 15.29 -3.29 -14.89
N HIS A 29 14.76 -3.73 -13.74
CA HIS A 29 14.65 -5.14 -13.34
C HIS A 29 13.27 -5.74 -13.67
N GLY A 30 12.38 -4.98 -14.32
CA GLY A 30 11.02 -5.34 -14.64
C GLY A 30 9.99 -4.82 -13.64
N PHE A 31 8.75 -4.70 -14.11
CA PHE A 31 7.65 -4.11 -13.35
C PHE A 31 7.45 -4.74 -11.96
N TRP A 32 7.31 -6.07 -11.89
CA TRP A 32 7.00 -6.73 -10.63
C TRP A 32 8.09 -6.55 -9.57
N LYS A 33 9.36 -6.63 -9.97
CA LYS A 33 10.47 -6.39 -9.04
C LYS A 33 10.49 -4.94 -8.57
N ALA A 34 10.30 -3.99 -9.48
CA ALA A 34 10.26 -2.57 -9.15
C ALA A 34 9.08 -2.23 -8.23
N ALA A 35 7.89 -2.76 -8.52
CA ALA A 35 6.69 -2.54 -7.70
C ALA A 35 6.83 -3.11 -6.29
N LEU A 36 7.34 -4.36 -6.18
CA LEU A 36 7.57 -5.00 -4.89
C LEU A 36 8.65 -4.27 -4.08
N MET A 37 9.77 -3.88 -4.70
CA MET A 37 10.85 -3.15 -3.99
C MET A 37 10.40 -1.77 -3.55
N SER A 38 9.74 -1.01 -4.42
CA SER A 38 9.19 0.31 -4.06
C SER A 38 8.14 0.20 -2.96
N GLY A 39 7.24 -0.80 -3.03
CA GLY A 39 6.24 -1.07 -2.00
C GLY A 39 6.87 -1.47 -0.67
N LEU A 40 7.90 -2.33 -0.69
CA LEU A 40 8.63 -2.75 0.51
C LEU A 40 9.27 -1.56 1.22
N ILE A 41 9.99 -0.72 0.49
CA ILE A 41 10.64 0.47 1.05
C ILE A 41 9.58 1.44 1.59
N PHE A 42 8.47 1.64 0.86
CA PHE A 42 7.35 2.47 1.28
C PHE A 42 6.72 2.00 2.59
N GLY A 43 6.45 0.71 2.72
CA GLY A 43 5.94 0.13 3.97
C GLY A 43 6.91 0.26 5.13
N LEU A 44 8.20 -0.06 4.90
CA LEU A 44 9.25 -0.01 5.93
C LEU A 44 9.49 1.40 6.47
N MET A 45 9.33 2.43 5.65
CA MET A 45 9.54 3.82 6.07
C MET A 45 8.59 4.24 7.22
N HIS A 46 7.44 3.62 7.35
CA HIS A 46 6.49 3.93 8.42
C HIS A 46 6.93 3.44 9.80
N LEU A 47 7.91 2.53 9.89
CA LEU A 47 8.48 2.00 11.14
C LEU A 47 7.45 1.46 12.13
N ASN A 48 6.33 0.94 11.62
CA ASN A 48 5.21 0.42 12.38
C ASN A 48 4.63 -0.80 11.65
N PHE A 49 4.46 -1.94 12.34
CA PHE A 49 3.99 -3.18 11.72
C PHE A 49 2.59 -3.07 11.12
N ASN A 50 1.68 -2.37 11.79
CA ASN A 50 0.33 -2.17 11.25
C ASN A 50 0.38 -1.35 9.96
N GLN A 51 1.17 -0.27 9.96
CA GLN A 51 1.34 0.59 8.77
C GLN A 51 2.17 -0.09 7.68
N PHE A 52 3.16 -0.91 8.05
CA PHE A 52 3.96 -1.67 7.11
C PHE A 52 3.10 -2.55 6.20
N SER A 53 2.18 -3.32 6.78
CA SER A 53 1.40 -4.31 6.02
C SER A 53 0.53 -3.65 4.94
N TYR A 54 -0.28 -2.66 5.30
CA TYR A 54 -1.10 -1.96 4.31
C TYR A 54 -0.30 -0.99 3.44
N GLY A 55 0.74 -0.37 3.98
CA GLY A 55 1.66 0.49 3.22
C GLY A 55 2.37 -0.28 2.10
N PHE A 56 2.86 -1.49 2.38
CA PHE A 56 3.45 -2.35 1.37
C PHE A 56 2.46 -2.65 0.22
N VAL A 57 1.24 -3.07 0.56
CA VAL A 57 0.20 -3.38 -0.44
C VAL A 57 -0.18 -2.14 -1.25
N LEU A 58 -0.44 -1.01 -0.58
CA LEU A 58 -0.72 0.27 -1.26
C LEU A 58 0.45 0.70 -2.13
N GLY A 59 1.67 0.47 -1.68
CA GLY A 59 2.88 0.75 -2.44
C GLY A 59 2.94 0.02 -3.77
N VAL A 60 2.56 -1.24 -3.80
CA VAL A 60 2.46 -2.04 -5.04
C VAL A 60 1.32 -1.55 -5.93
N ILE A 61 0.16 -1.23 -5.33
CA ILE A 61 -1.00 -0.69 -6.06
C ILE A 61 -0.66 0.65 -6.73
N PHE A 62 -0.02 1.58 -6.02
CA PHE A 62 0.37 2.86 -6.58
C PHE A 62 1.38 2.72 -7.73
N ALA A 63 2.32 1.76 -7.62
CA ALA A 63 3.20 1.43 -8.74
C ALA A 63 2.42 0.93 -9.97
N ALA A 64 1.39 0.09 -9.75
CA ALA A 64 0.50 -0.36 -10.83
C ALA A 64 -0.33 0.79 -11.43
N VAL A 65 -0.79 1.72 -10.62
CA VAL A 65 -1.50 2.93 -11.08
C VAL A 65 -0.59 3.80 -11.97
N VAL A 66 0.66 4.03 -11.55
CA VAL A 66 1.64 4.77 -12.37
C VAL A 66 1.91 4.05 -13.70
N GLU A 67 2.08 2.74 -13.67
CA GLU A 67 2.34 1.96 -14.89
C GLU A 67 1.13 1.96 -15.83
N ALA A 68 -0.08 1.82 -15.27
CA ALA A 68 -1.32 1.81 -16.03
C ALA A 68 -1.65 3.18 -16.65
N SER A 69 -1.50 4.24 -15.89
CA SER A 69 -1.82 5.61 -16.33
C SER A 69 -0.69 6.29 -17.10
N GLY A 70 0.56 5.89 -16.86
CA GLY A 70 1.74 6.61 -17.33
C GLY A 70 2.01 7.92 -16.57
N SER A 71 1.34 8.15 -15.44
CA SER A 71 1.38 9.43 -14.72
C SER A 71 1.53 9.22 -13.22
N ILE A 72 2.51 9.87 -12.61
CA ILE A 72 2.69 9.92 -11.16
C ILE A 72 1.57 10.70 -10.46
N TYR A 73 0.96 11.67 -11.15
CA TYR A 73 -0.15 12.46 -10.60
C TYR A 73 -1.38 11.61 -10.30
N ALA A 74 -1.59 10.52 -11.06
CA ALA A 74 -2.67 9.58 -10.78
C ALA A 74 -2.49 8.89 -9.42
N SER A 75 -1.28 8.44 -9.10
CA SER A 75 -0.99 7.84 -7.78
C SER A 75 -1.04 8.90 -6.67
N MET A 76 -0.53 10.10 -6.90
CA MET A 76 -0.64 11.23 -5.94
C MET A 76 -2.09 11.54 -5.59
N ALA A 77 -2.99 11.59 -6.58
CA ALA A 77 -4.41 11.86 -6.35
C ALA A 77 -5.08 10.75 -5.52
N ILE A 78 -4.82 9.48 -5.84
CA ILE A 78 -5.37 8.35 -5.08
C ILE A 78 -4.80 8.32 -3.67
N HIS A 79 -3.51 8.53 -3.50
CA HIS A 79 -2.85 8.60 -2.19
C HIS A 79 -3.43 9.73 -1.34
N PHE A 80 -3.60 10.92 -1.91
CA PHE A 80 -4.26 12.04 -1.24
C PHE A 80 -5.66 11.65 -0.76
N LEU A 81 -6.48 11.02 -1.60
CA LEU A 81 -7.84 10.61 -1.23
C LEU A 81 -7.84 9.62 -0.08
N ILE A 82 -6.94 8.65 -0.06
CA ILE A 82 -6.80 7.66 1.01
C ILE A 82 -6.42 8.35 2.33
N ASN A 83 -5.42 9.23 2.31
CA ASN A 83 -4.99 9.94 3.50
C ASN A 83 -6.06 10.91 3.99
N PHE A 84 -6.75 11.61 3.09
CA PHE A 84 -7.86 12.49 3.42
C PHE A 84 -9.00 11.73 4.10
N GLN A 85 -9.41 10.59 3.54
CA GLN A 85 -10.46 9.74 4.12
C GLN A 85 -10.07 9.21 5.50
N SER A 86 -8.82 8.77 5.66
CA SER A 86 -8.28 8.30 6.95
C SER A 86 -8.31 9.43 7.99
N ALA A 87 -7.91 10.63 7.60
CA ALA A 87 -7.95 11.81 8.45
C ALA A 87 -9.39 12.15 8.90
N GLN A 88 -10.37 12.07 7.99
CA GLN A 88 -11.78 12.30 8.32
C GLN A 88 -12.34 11.21 9.25
N ALA A 89 -11.98 9.94 9.03
CA ALA A 89 -12.40 8.84 9.89
C ALA A 89 -11.90 9.01 11.35
N ILE A 90 -10.64 9.43 11.53
CA ILE A 90 -10.08 9.72 12.85
C ILE A 90 -10.82 10.89 13.51
N ASN A 91 -11.12 11.97 12.78
CA ASN A 91 -11.88 13.10 13.32
C ASN A 91 -13.29 12.68 13.77
N ALA A 92 -14.00 11.88 12.95
CA ALA A 92 -15.32 11.38 13.28
C ALA A 92 -15.27 10.51 14.55
N LEU A 93 -14.31 9.59 14.63
CA LEU A 93 -14.14 8.71 15.80
C LEU A 93 -13.84 9.54 17.06
N THR A 94 -12.93 10.51 16.97
CA THR A 94 -12.58 11.39 18.11
C THR A 94 -13.80 12.20 18.58
N SER A 95 -14.65 12.66 17.66
CA SER A 95 -15.88 13.39 18.03
C SER A 95 -16.90 12.49 18.72
N LEU A 96 -17.03 11.23 18.32
CA LEU A 96 -17.92 10.25 18.94
C LEU A 96 -17.45 9.89 20.37
N THR A 97 -16.14 9.65 20.56
CA THR A 97 -15.59 9.38 21.90
C THR A 97 -15.71 10.59 22.83
N ALA A 98 -15.52 11.81 22.31
CA ALA A 98 -15.70 13.04 23.09
C ALA A 98 -17.18 13.30 23.49
N SER A 99 -18.15 12.75 22.76
CA SER A 99 -19.58 12.85 23.06
C SER A 99 -20.10 11.84 24.11
N GLY A 100 -19.19 11.08 24.75
CA GLY A 100 -19.56 10.23 25.90
C GLY A 100 -20.34 8.97 25.53
N VAL A 101 -20.12 8.41 24.34
CA VAL A 101 -20.52 7.03 24.05
C VAL A 101 -19.60 6.14 24.89
N GLU A 102 -19.98 5.94 26.15
CA GLU A 102 -19.35 4.97 27.03
C GLU A 102 -19.50 3.58 26.38
N GLU A 103 -18.43 2.78 26.41
CA GLU A 103 -18.48 1.35 26.16
C GLU A 103 -19.31 0.65 27.24
N GLU A 104 -20.64 0.87 27.23
CA GLU A 104 -21.54 0.04 28.01
C GLU A 104 -21.61 -1.36 27.42
N GLY A 105 -20.97 -2.29 28.08
CA GLY A 105 -21.25 -3.70 28.00
C GLY A 105 -20.46 -4.46 26.94
N MET A 106 -19.22 -4.71 27.22
CA MET A 106 -18.60 -5.96 26.76
C MET A 106 -19.26 -7.09 27.56
N LEU A 107 -20.42 -7.55 27.05
CA LEU A 107 -21.09 -8.77 27.51
C LEU A 107 -20.05 -9.89 27.63
N GLU A 108 -20.02 -10.59 28.78
CA GLU A 108 -19.32 -11.87 28.90
C GLU A 108 -19.91 -12.87 27.89
N ILE A 109 -19.29 -12.88 26.71
CA ILE A 109 -19.70 -13.71 25.59
C ILE A 109 -19.27 -15.14 25.92
N SER A 110 -20.21 -16.08 26.06
CA SER A 110 -19.90 -17.50 26.30
C SER A 110 -18.89 -18.01 25.27
N GLY A 111 -18.01 -18.95 25.67
CA GLY A 111 -16.90 -19.41 24.83
C GLY A 111 -17.32 -19.90 23.44
N ALA A 112 -18.48 -20.57 23.31
CA ALA A 112 -19.02 -21.02 22.03
C ALA A 112 -19.44 -19.85 21.10
N PHE A 113 -20.03 -18.81 21.67
CA PHE A 113 -20.41 -17.61 20.92
C PHE A 113 -19.17 -16.85 20.44
N LYS A 114 -18.12 -16.77 21.27
CA LYS A 114 -16.83 -16.15 20.92
C LYS A 114 -16.17 -16.86 19.74
N GLN A 115 -16.19 -18.19 19.72
CA GLN A 115 -15.63 -18.98 18.62
C GLN A 115 -16.40 -18.76 17.32
N THR A 116 -17.74 -18.78 17.36
CA THR A 116 -18.60 -18.52 16.20
C THR A 116 -18.38 -17.11 15.67
N TYR A 117 -18.30 -16.10 16.56
CA TYR A 117 -18.03 -14.73 16.19
C TYR A 117 -16.66 -14.57 15.50
N LEU A 118 -15.60 -15.17 16.04
CA LEU A 118 -14.27 -15.14 15.42
C LEU A 118 -14.26 -15.77 14.02
N VAL A 119 -14.85 -16.96 13.86
CA VAL A 119 -14.94 -17.64 12.56
C VAL A 119 -15.72 -16.80 11.56
N THR A 120 -16.87 -16.25 11.94
CA THR A 120 -17.67 -15.41 11.07
C THR A 120 -16.93 -14.15 10.68
N THR A 121 -16.25 -13.49 11.62
CA THR A 121 -15.43 -12.30 11.34
C THR A 121 -14.31 -12.61 10.36
N VAL A 122 -13.58 -13.71 10.52
CA VAL A 122 -12.51 -14.12 9.60
C VAL A 122 -13.06 -14.36 8.18
N ILE A 123 -14.23 -15.03 8.08
CA ILE A 123 -14.88 -15.28 6.78
C ILE A 123 -15.30 -13.95 6.12
N VAL A 124 -15.96 -13.07 6.86
CA VAL A 124 -16.42 -11.77 6.34
C VAL A 124 -15.23 -10.92 5.90
N VAL A 125 -14.19 -10.81 6.73
CA VAL A 125 -12.96 -10.06 6.38
C VAL A 125 -12.29 -10.67 5.14
N GLY A 126 -12.24 -12.00 5.05
CA GLY A 126 -11.71 -12.70 3.87
C GLY A 126 -12.49 -12.38 2.59
N ILE A 127 -13.82 -12.42 2.65
CA ILE A 127 -14.69 -12.07 1.51
C ILE A 127 -14.48 -10.59 1.11
N VAL A 128 -14.48 -9.68 2.07
CA VAL A 128 -14.25 -8.25 1.82
C VAL A 128 -12.87 -8.04 1.18
N ALA A 129 -11.82 -8.71 1.66
CA ALA A 129 -10.48 -8.62 1.08
C ALA A 129 -10.43 -9.12 -0.38
N ILE A 130 -11.12 -10.22 -0.69
CA ILE A 130 -11.19 -10.75 -2.06
C ILE A 130 -11.94 -9.76 -2.97
N VAL A 131 -13.10 -9.28 -2.53
CA VAL A 131 -13.93 -8.35 -3.32
C VAL A 131 -13.19 -7.03 -3.56
N THR A 132 -12.57 -6.47 -2.54
CA THR A 132 -11.80 -5.22 -2.69
C THR A 132 -10.58 -5.40 -3.58
N THR A 133 -9.87 -6.53 -3.49
CA THR A 133 -8.74 -6.84 -4.37
C THR A 133 -9.20 -6.96 -5.83
N ALA A 134 -10.30 -7.67 -6.09
CA ALA A 134 -10.88 -7.79 -7.43
C ALA A 134 -11.29 -6.42 -7.97
N LEU A 135 -11.92 -5.59 -7.14
CA LEU A 135 -12.31 -4.22 -7.52
C LEU A 135 -11.09 -3.37 -7.88
N VAL A 136 -10.03 -3.41 -7.08
CA VAL A 136 -8.78 -2.68 -7.36
C VAL A 136 -8.18 -3.12 -8.69
N VAL A 137 -8.12 -4.42 -8.97
CA VAL A 137 -7.61 -4.95 -10.25
C VAL A 137 -8.46 -4.44 -11.43
N VAL A 138 -9.77 -4.45 -11.29
CA VAL A 138 -10.69 -3.93 -12.32
C VAL A 138 -10.47 -2.44 -12.54
N LEU A 139 -10.38 -1.65 -11.46
CA LEU A 139 -10.16 -0.20 -11.56
C LEU A 139 -8.82 0.16 -12.21
N VAL A 140 -7.74 -0.55 -11.89
CA VAL A 140 -6.42 -0.33 -12.50
C VAL A 140 -6.44 -0.69 -14.00
N LYS A 141 -7.11 -1.78 -14.39
CA LYS A 141 -7.30 -2.12 -15.80
C LYS A 141 -8.15 -1.09 -16.54
N LEU A 142 -9.24 -0.63 -15.90
CA LEU A 142 -10.07 0.43 -16.46
C LEU A 142 -9.28 1.73 -16.65
N LEU A 143 -8.45 2.08 -15.68
CA LEU A 143 -7.55 3.24 -15.77
C LEU A 143 -6.57 3.08 -16.95
N ALA A 144 -5.97 1.91 -17.14
CA ALA A 144 -5.09 1.62 -18.28
C ALA A 144 -5.85 1.81 -19.62
N LYS A 145 -7.09 1.35 -19.68
CA LYS A 145 -7.95 1.54 -20.87
C LYS A 145 -8.28 3.01 -21.13
N LEU A 146 -8.65 3.76 -20.07
CA LEU A 146 -8.96 5.21 -20.19
C LEU A 146 -7.74 6.04 -20.59
N CYS A 147 -6.53 5.55 -20.32
CA CYS A 147 -5.28 6.20 -20.69
C CYS A 147 -4.67 5.66 -22.01
N ASP A 148 -5.41 4.85 -22.78
CA ASP A 148 -4.95 4.21 -24.02
C ASP A 148 -3.66 3.38 -23.84
N ARG A 149 -3.51 2.72 -22.67
CA ARG A 149 -2.34 1.93 -22.29
C ARG A 149 -2.67 0.46 -21.98
N GLU A 150 -3.86 0.00 -22.34
CA GLU A 150 -4.34 -1.35 -22.00
C GLU A 150 -3.40 -2.45 -22.52
N ASP A 151 -3.04 -2.40 -23.81
CA ASP A 151 -2.17 -3.39 -24.42
C ASP A 151 -0.76 -3.36 -23.84
N TYR A 152 -0.22 -2.16 -23.60
CA TYR A 152 1.07 -1.97 -22.96
C TYR A 152 1.05 -2.53 -21.53
N PHE A 153 0.03 -2.20 -20.75
CA PHE A 153 -0.09 -2.65 -19.37
C PHE A 153 -0.26 -4.18 -19.29
N ALA A 154 -1.08 -4.76 -20.17
CA ALA A 154 -1.21 -6.21 -20.29
C ALA A 154 0.11 -6.91 -20.66
N TRP A 155 0.86 -6.33 -21.61
CA TRP A 155 2.18 -6.83 -21.99
C TRP A 155 3.18 -6.79 -20.82
N VAL A 156 3.18 -5.71 -20.04
CA VAL A 156 4.01 -5.56 -18.83
C VAL A 156 3.66 -6.61 -17.78
N LEU A 157 2.37 -6.78 -17.46
CA LEU A 157 1.91 -7.75 -16.46
C LEU A 157 2.27 -9.19 -16.83
N ASN A 158 2.24 -9.53 -18.13
CA ASN A 158 2.60 -10.84 -18.64
C ASN A 158 4.13 -11.04 -18.78
N GLY A 159 4.92 -10.09 -18.31
CA GLY A 159 6.38 -10.18 -18.33
C GLY A 159 7.02 -10.04 -19.71
N GLY A 160 6.34 -9.39 -20.66
CA GLY A 160 6.86 -9.11 -21.99
C GLY A 160 8.19 -8.34 -21.99
N GLU A 161 8.43 -7.56 -20.94
CA GLU A 161 9.68 -6.82 -20.72
C GLU A 161 10.91 -7.70 -20.48
N LYS A 162 10.74 -8.94 -19.98
CA LYS A 162 11.87 -9.80 -19.58
C LYS A 162 12.88 -9.98 -20.72
N LYS A 163 12.39 -10.16 -21.94
CA LYS A 163 13.25 -10.32 -23.13
C LYS A 163 14.03 -9.04 -23.47
N ALA A 164 13.42 -7.87 -23.26
CA ALA A 164 14.05 -6.58 -23.54
C ALA A 164 15.09 -6.22 -22.46
N LEU A 165 14.82 -6.55 -21.21
CA LEU A 165 15.70 -6.27 -20.06
C LEU A 165 16.91 -7.21 -20.01
N GLN A 166 16.77 -8.46 -20.46
CA GLN A 166 17.86 -9.43 -20.48
C GLN A 166 19.06 -8.97 -21.34
N LYS A 167 18.82 -8.08 -22.31
CA LYS A 167 19.88 -7.48 -23.15
C LYS A 167 20.65 -6.33 -22.48
N ARG A 168 20.16 -5.78 -21.35
CA ARG A 168 20.70 -4.54 -20.76
C ARG A 168 21.72 -4.74 -19.64
N GLY A 169 21.99 -5.96 -19.19
CA GLY A 169 22.88 -6.19 -18.05
C GLY A 169 22.28 -5.61 -16.75
N THR A 170 21.85 -6.44 -15.83
CA THR A 170 21.21 -5.97 -14.58
C THR A 170 22.25 -5.64 -13.52
N SER A 171 22.19 -4.44 -12.96
CA SER A 171 22.79 -4.11 -11.67
C SER A 171 22.23 -5.02 -10.57
N ARG A 172 22.89 -5.13 -9.43
CA ARG A 172 22.33 -5.91 -8.30
C ARG A 172 21.07 -5.24 -7.79
N LEU A 173 19.98 -6.02 -7.68
CA LEU A 173 18.70 -5.55 -7.14
C LEU A 173 18.79 -5.26 -5.63
N ILE A 174 19.58 -6.03 -4.95
CA ILE A 174 19.78 -5.98 -3.50
C ILE A 174 21.29 -5.89 -3.25
N ASP A 175 21.70 -4.90 -2.52
CA ASP A 175 23.08 -4.71 -2.06
C ASP A 175 23.18 -4.85 -0.53
N PRO A 176 24.39 -4.97 0.05
CA PRO A 176 24.55 -5.08 1.50
C PRO A 176 23.98 -3.90 2.28
N PHE A 177 24.01 -2.69 1.72
CA PHE A 177 23.45 -1.49 2.37
C PHE A 177 21.94 -1.56 2.45
N PHE A 178 21.28 -2.05 1.40
CA PHE A 178 19.84 -2.29 1.41
C PHE A 178 19.46 -3.32 2.48
N ILE A 179 20.17 -4.43 2.57
CA ILE A 179 19.94 -5.45 3.62
C ILE A 179 20.11 -4.84 5.02
N GLY A 180 21.14 -4.05 5.23
CA GLY A 180 21.38 -3.34 6.50
C GLY A 180 20.24 -2.38 6.85
N ALA A 181 19.77 -1.59 5.89
CA ALA A 181 18.64 -0.66 6.09
C ALA A 181 17.34 -1.39 6.46
N VAL A 182 17.02 -2.48 5.75
CA VAL A 182 15.86 -3.31 6.06
C VAL A 182 15.97 -3.92 7.46
N ALA A 183 17.13 -4.45 7.84
CA ALA A 183 17.38 -5.01 9.16
C ALA A 183 17.18 -3.97 10.27
N ILE A 184 17.67 -2.74 10.10
CA ILE A 184 17.49 -1.63 11.05
C ILE A 184 15.99 -1.28 11.19
N CYS A 185 15.25 -1.17 10.09
CA CYS A 185 13.80 -0.91 10.13
C CYS A 185 13.04 -2.00 10.89
N ILE A 186 13.37 -3.28 10.63
CA ILE A 186 12.73 -4.42 11.31
C ILE A 186 13.06 -4.39 12.81
N LEU A 187 14.32 -4.18 13.19
CA LEU A 187 14.74 -4.09 14.59
C LEU A 187 14.00 -2.96 15.31
N PHE A 188 13.85 -1.81 14.68
CA PHE A 188 13.10 -0.68 15.23
C PHE A 188 11.61 -1.02 15.41
N MET A 189 10.98 -1.66 14.42
CA MET A 189 9.59 -2.10 14.51
C MET A 189 9.38 -3.12 15.63
N VAL A 190 10.30 -4.09 15.78
CA VAL A 190 10.25 -5.09 16.87
C VAL A 190 10.43 -4.43 18.23
N SER A 191 11.36 -3.48 18.38
CA SER A 191 11.55 -2.77 19.65
C SER A 191 10.27 -2.04 20.10
N ARG A 192 9.49 -1.50 19.14
CA ARG A 192 8.21 -0.84 19.42
C ARG A 192 7.07 -1.80 19.80
N LEU A 193 7.17 -3.07 19.45
CA LEU A 193 6.20 -4.09 19.88
C LEU A 193 6.46 -4.56 21.33
N LEU A 194 7.69 -4.44 21.80
CA LEU A 194 8.12 -4.90 23.13
C LEU A 194 7.99 -3.81 24.20
N MET A 195 7.71 -2.57 23.83
CA MET A 195 7.41 -1.44 24.72
C MET A 195 5.91 -1.25 24.92
#